data_af3f031c0bbf86f6cc06c7595c813a45
#
_entry.id   af3f031c0bbf86f6cc06c7595c813a45
#
_cell.length_a   1.000
_cell.length_b   1.000
_cell.length_c   1.000
_cell.angle_alpha   90.00
_cell.angle_beta   90.00
_cell.angle_gamma   90.00
#
_symmetry.space_group_name_H-M   'P 1'
#
loop_
_entity.id
_entity.type
_entity.pdbx_description
1 polymer ?
#
loop_
_entity_poly.entity_id
_entity_poly.type
_entity_poly.pdbx_seq_one_letter_code
_entity_poly.pdbx_strand_id
1 'polypeptide(L)'
;MTRDNSYSRYCIFLLLTTLFSLFFNTSYGYKERERAVESDTLIVSDAVRFLSKYVAIPSVSGQENEAAYWLAQQCDEKGLNIEYITNNLGSVNFAASLYPLSSGKPNIVFLNHMDVVFAGDEKLWKYPPFEGVMADERVWGRGSFDNKGLAVIQIFAVEQFVDLAAKEELPFNVTVLCVSGEETGGLTGSALVAKDFIERFNPMVVIGEGGSGMDELSFLEGTGPLFGISIAEKGCMLVKLSWTSDNAGHASIAGNYASLMMINGLYKLLNAPHPIIMTKEAELMFSSVGEKLGGIKGKVMSKPSSKLFMRFLKQHAQKNPELNEILTNKITLSGLESTKTSYNQVSQEEAAILDCRLLPGETPEGLVNFIKSALQDSLVQISIVEQGPLPLTTEPEYFFNLLAYALESEFDGASVVPMLLPASTDNSYFRALGIPVYGLNPMIVSPDQLKAIHSYDEFIKFVDVDRGIDVFVSFIKAALE
;
A
#
# COMPACT_ATOMS: atom_id res chain seq x y z
N MET A 1 11.79 -19.51 -12.49
CA MET A 1 11.99 -19.18 -11.05
C MET A 1 11.91 -17.68 -10.94
N THR A 2 10.73 -17.16 -10.88
CA THR A 2 10.42 -15.73 -10.65
C THR A 2 10.45 -15.51 -9.15
N ARG A 3 11.49 -14.86 -8.64
CA ARG A 3 11.44 -14.29 -7.29
C ARG A 3 10.58 -13.03 -7.40
N ASP A 4 9.39 -13.13 -6.88
CA ASP A 4 8.38 -12.09 -6.83
C ASP A 4 8.88 -10.84 -6.08
N ASN A 5 8.60 -9.67 -6.65
CA ASN A 5 8.90 -8.36 -6.09
C ASN A 5 7.93 -7.93 -4.97
N SER A 6 7.28 -8.89 -4.29
CA SER A 6 6.30 -8.64 -3.25
C SER A 6 6.85 -8.06 -1.93
N TYR A 7 8.15 -7.78 -1.84
CA TYR A 7 8.82 -7.37 -0.61
C TYR A 7 8.56 -5.93 -0.15
N SER A 8 8.01 -5.05 -0.98
CA SER A 8 7.92 -3.63 -0.62
C SER A 8 6.83 -3.28 0.41
N ARG A 9 5.81 -4.11 0.56
CA ARG A 9 4.71 -3.88 1.51
C ARG A 9 4.97 -4.45 2.93
N TYR A 10 6.03 -5.25 3.11
CA TYR A 10 6.40 -5.86 4.41
C TYR A 10 7.10 -4.93 5.40
N CYS A 11 7.38 -3.69 5.00
CA CYS A 11 8.43 -2.87 5.62
C CYS A 11 8.18 -2.42 7.06
N ILE A 12 6.94 -2.35 7.53
CA ILE A 12 6.66 -1.71 8.82
C ILE A 12 6.87 -2.67 9.99
N PHE A 13 6.34 -3.88 9.90
CA PHE A 13 6.48 -4.88 10.95
C PHE A 13 7.95 -5.25 11.15
N LEU A 14 8.64 -5.56 10.07
CA LEU A 14 10.07 -5.87 10.09
C LEU A 14 10.90 -4.63 10.43
N LEU A 15 10.52 -3.42 10.01
CA LEU A 15 11.26 -2.20 10.31
C LEU A 15 11.38 -1.95 11.81
N LEU A 16 10.30 -2.00 12.55
CA LEU A 16 10.30 -1.72 13.97
C LEU A 16 10.96 -2.86 14.76
N THR A 17 10.72 -4.13 14.38
CA THR A 17 11.39 -5.29 14.99
C THR A 17 12.88 -5.31 14.66
N THR A 18 13.29 -4.90 13.48
CA THR A 18 14.70 -4.90 13.06
C THR A 18 15.46 -3.66 13.56
N LEU A 19 14.87 -2.50 13.64
CA LEU A 19 15.43 -1.37 14.38
C LEU A 19 15.76 -1.79 15.81
N PHE A 20 14.91 -2.62 16.41
CA PHE A 20 15.13 -3.14 17.74
C PHE A 20 16.21 -4.21 17.81
N SER A 21 16.22 -5.21 16.92
CA SER A 21 17.26 -6.26 16.91
C SER A 21 18.66 -5.68 16.73
N LEU A 22 18.78 -4.58 15.99
CA LEU A 22 20.04 -3.85 15.80
C LEU A 22 20.54 -3.15 17.07
N PHE A 23 19.61 -2.71 17.95
CA PHE A 23 19.95 -2.10 19.24
C PHE A 23 20.23 -3.13 20.35
N PHE A 24 19.76 -4.38 20.22
CA PHE A 24 19.73 -5.34 21.32
C PHE A 24 20.53 -6.63 21.12
N ASN A 25 21.03 -6.89 19.93
CA ASN A 25 21.82 -8.11 19.61
C ASN A 25 21.13 -9.42 20.02
N THR A 26 19.80 -9.50 19.89
CA THR A 26 19.00 -10.67 20.28
C THR A 26 18.30 -11.27 19.07
N SER A 27 18.51 -12.58 18.87
CA SER A 27 17.71 -13.39 17.95
C SER A 27 16.39 -13.77 18.66
N TYR A 28 15.27 -13.22 18.21
CA TYR A 28 13.95 -13.56 18.75
C TYR A 28 13.21 -14.54 17.87
N GLY A 29 12.75 -15.63 18.49
CA GLY A 29 11.72 -16.49 17.97
C GLY A 29 10.34 -15.92 18.37
N TYR A 30 9.50 -15.65 17.38
CA TYR A 30 8.09 -15.31 17.58
C TYR A 30 7.39 -16.43 18.34
N LYS A 31 6.77 -16.11 19.47
CA LYS A 31 5.83 -16.99 20.19
C LYS A 31 4.45 -16.34 20.08
N GLU A 32 3.61 -16.92 19.26
CA GLU A 32 2.18 -16.65 19.29
C GLU A 32 1.67 -16.96 20.71
N ARG A 33 1.22 -15.96 21.45
CA ARG A 33 0.42 -16.17 22.65
C ARG A 33 -1.00 -16.45 22.19
N GLU A 34 -1.31 -17.73 22.00
CA GLU A 34 -2.69 -18.18 21.97
C GLU A 34 -3.31 -17.79 23.32
N ARG A 35 -4.14 -16.74 23.35
CA ARG A 35 -5.14 -16.60 24.40
C ARG A 35 -6.15 -17.73 24.12
N ALA A 36 -6.18 -18.72 25.01
CA ALA A 36 -7.23 -19.72 25.04
C ALA A 36 -8.58 -18.98 25.14
N VAL A 37 -9.24 -18.79 24.02
CA VAL A 37 -10.65 -18.45 23.97
C VAL A 37 -11.38 -19.76 24.31
N GLU A 38 -12.08 -19.79 25.44
CA GLU A 38 -13.00 -20.88 25.75
C GLU A 38 -13.95 -21.05 24.56
N SER A 39 -14.20 -22.30 24.17
CA SER A 39 -14.99 -22.70 23.02
C SER A 39 -16.47 -22.38 23.20
N ASP A 40 -16.83 -21.12 23.10
CA ASP A 40 -18.16 -20.74 22.65
C ASP A 40 -18.21 -20.86 21.12
N THR A 41 -19.29 -21.43 20.60
CA THR A 41 -19.52 -21.53 19.16
C THR A 41 -19.31 -20.16 18.53
N LEU A 42 -18.19 -20.01 17.80
CA LEU A 42 -17.80 -18.74 17.19
C LEU A 42 -18.92 -18.30 16.23
N ILE A 43 -19.61 -17.25 16.61
CA ILE A 43 -20.67 -16.66 15.76
C ILE A 43 -19.94 -15.86 14.69
N VAL A 44 -19.88 -16.40 13.48
CA VAL A 44 -19.36 -15.69 12.30
C VAL A 44 -20.28 -14.50 12.01
N SER A 45 -19.75 -13.30 11.96
CA SER A 45 -20.51 -12.08 11.67
C SER A 45 -21.03 -12.07 10.21
N ASP A 46 -22.01 -11.21 9.96
CA ASP A 46 -22.55 -11.04 8.59
C ASP A 46 -21.50 -10.39 7.67
N ALA A 47 -20.64 -9.53 8.19
CA ALA A 47 -19.54 -8.92 7.46
C ALA A 47 -18.52 -9.97 6.99
N VAL A 48 -18.15 -10.91 7.85
CA VAL A 48 -17.25 -12.01 7.49
C VAL A 48 -17.88 -12.93 6.43
N ARG A 49 -19.17 -13.26 6.55
CA ARG A 49 -19.88 -14.05 5.51
C ARG A 49 -19.98 -13.28 4.19
N PHE A 50 -20.19 -11.99 4.27
CA PHE A 50 -20.22 -11.11 3.10
C PHE A 50 -18.86 -11.10 2.41
N LEU A 51 -17.77 -10.92 3.17
CA LEU A 51 -16.41 -10.96 2.65
C LEU A 51 -16.10 -12.30 1.96
N SER A 52 -16.47 -13.42 2.58
CA SER A 52 -16.29 -14.75 1.98
C SER A 52 -16.94 -14.83 0.59
N LYS A 53 -18.18 -14.35 0.43
CA LYS A 53 -18.87 -14.29 -0.86
C LYS A 53 -18.19 -13.35 -1.85
N TYR A 54 -17.70 -12.21 -1.39
CA TYR A 54 -17.03 -11.23 -2.24
C TYR A 54 -15.67 -11.75 -2.74
N VAL A 55 -14.90 -12.43 -1.89
CA VAL A 55 -13.64 -13.09 -2.29
C VAL A 55 -13.88 -14.17 -3.33
N ALA A 56 -15.03 -14.86 -3.25
CA ALA A 56 -15.40 -15.92 -4.20
C ALA A 56 -15.71 -15.40 -5.62
N ILE A 57 -15.80 -14.10 -5.84
CA ILE A 57 -15.95 -13.49 -7.17
C ILE A 57 -14.55 -13.13 -7.67
N PRO A 58 -14.00 -13.80 -8.70
CA PRO A 58 -12.72 -13.46 -9.29
C PRO A 58 -12.74 -12.03 -9.85
N SER A 59 -11.70 -11.24 -9.54
CA SER A 59 -11.62 -9.85 -9.98
C SER A 59 -10.17 -9.47 -10.31
N VAL A 60 -9.48 -10.32 -11.06
CA VAL A 60 -8.12 -9.98 -11.53
C VAL A 60 -8.18 -8.70 -12.35
N SER A 61 -7.17 -7.81 -12.17
CA SER A 61 -7.13 -6.49 -12.82
C SER A 61 -7.51 -6.53 -14.31
N GLY A 62 -8.47 -5.67 -14.69
CA GLY A 62 -9.10 -5.64 -16.01
C GLY A 62 -10.27 -6.62 -16.19
N GLN A 63 -10.62 -7.43 -15.18
CA GLN A 63 -11.76 -8.37 -15.18
C GLN A 63 -12.67 -8.20 -13.95
N GLU A 64 -12.56 -7.09 -13.23
CA GLU A 64 -13.22 -6.82 -11.96
C GLU A 64 -14.69 -6.38 -12.07
N ASN A 65 -15.22 -6.18 -13.28
CA ASN A 65 -16.57 -5.61 -13.47
C ASN A 65 -17.69 -6.45 -12.84
N GLU A 66 -17.60 -7.78 -12.84
CA GLU A 66 -18.59 -8.64 -12.17
C GLU A 66 -18.61 -8.37 -10.66
N ALA A 67 -17.44 -8.29 -10.05
CA ALA A 67 -17.28 -7.95 -8.65
C ALA A 67 -17.83 -6.55 -8.34
N ALA A 68 -17.57 -5.56 -9.22
CA ALA A 68 -18.09 -4.21 -9.09
C ALA A 68 -19.63 -4.15 -9.09
N TYR A 69 -20.27 -4.80 -10.06
CA TYR A 69 -21.74 -4.82 -10.11
C TYR A 69 -22.37 -5.57 -8.94
N TRP A 70 -21.79 -6.70 -8.54
CA TRP A 70 -22.25 -7.44 -7.39
C TRP A 70 -22.14 -6.59 -6.11
N LEU A 71 -20.97 -5.96 -5.88
CA LEU A 71 -20.74 -5.16 -4.68
C LEU A 71 -21.66 -3.93 -4.65
N ALA A 72 -21.84 -3.24 -5.78
CA ALA A 72 -22.74 -2.09 -5.89
C ALA A 72 -24.19 -2.49 -5.58
N GLN A 73 -24.67 -3.63 -6.09
CA GLN A 73 -26.00 -4.16 -5.76
C GLN A 73 -26.12 -4.43 -4.26
N GLN A 74 -25.12 -5.03 -3.65
CA GLN A 74 -25.14 -5.30 -2.20
C GLN A 74 -25.14 -4.02 -1.37
N CYS A 75 -24.47 -2.96 -1.82
CA CYS A 75 -24.53 -1.63 -1.17
C CYS A 75 -25.91 -0.99 -1.31
N ASP A 76 -26.57 -1.11 -2.47
CA ASP A 76 -27.93 -0.63 -2.69
C ASP A 76 -28.93 -1.35 -1.78
N GLU A 77 -28.83 -2.68 -1.65
CA GLU A 77 -29.63 -3.49 -0.73
C GLU A 77 -29.45 -3.08 0.75
N LYS A 78 -28.29 -2.51 1.11
CA LYS A 78 -28.01 -1.93 2.43
C LYS A 78 -28.52 -0.48 2.59
N GLY A 79 -29.14 0.09 1.57
CA GLY A 79 -29.73 1.44 1.61
C GLY A 79 -28.76 2.56 1.27
N LEU A 80 -27.62 2.26 0.66
CA LEU A 80 -26.67 3.27 0.17
C LEU A 80 -27.05 3.74 -1.25
N ASN A 81 -26.83 5.02 -1.51
CA ASN A 81 -27.03 5.59 -2.84
C ASN A 81 -25.87 5.23 -3.77
N ILE A 82 -26.16 4.58 -4.90
CA ILE A 82 -25.14 4.13 -5.84
C ILE A 82 -25.02 5.10 -7.01
N GLU A 83 -23.78 5.53 -7.29
CA GLU A 83 -23.43 6.27 -8.51
C GLU A 83 -22.30 5.54 -9.24
N TYR A 84 -22.57 5.04 -10.45
CA TYR A 84 -21.57 4.39 -11.28
C TYR A 84 -20.68 5.42 -11.99
N ILE A 85 -19.37 5.13 -12.01
CA ILE A 85 -18.34 5.93 -12.66
C ILE A 85 -17.64 5.02 -13.67
N THR A 86 -17.97 5.18 -14.93
CA THR A 86 -17.44 4.34 -16.02
C THR A 86 -16.54 5.15 -16.94
N ASN A 87 -15.63 4.48 -17.60
CA ASN A 87 -14.79 5.05 -18.64
C ASN A 87 -15.06 4.43 -20.01
N ASN A 88 -14.45 5.01 -21.05
CA ASN A 88 -14.57 4.50 -22.42
C ASN A 88 -13.88 3.13 -22.65
N LEU A 89 -13.12 2.64 -21.67
CA LEU A 89 -12.42 1.35 -21.70
C LEU A 89 -13.26 0.24 -21.09
N GLY A 90 -14.45 0.57 -20.54
CA GLY A 90 -15.38 -0.40 -19.99
C GLY A 90 -15.12 -0.80 -18.53
N SER A 91 -14.16 -0.18 -17.85
CA SER A 91 -13.95 -0.39 -16.41
C SER A 91 -15.07 0.25 -15.60
N VAL A 92 -15.53 -0.43 -14.57
CA VAL A 92 -16.64 0.00 -13.70
C VAL A 92 -16.08 0.36 -12.34
N ASN A 93 -16.25 1.63 -11.97
CA ASN A 93 -16.07 2.13 -10.61
C ASN A 93 -17.43 2.56 -10.08
N PHE A 94 -17.59 2.66 -8.78
CA PHE A 94 -18.81 3.21 -8.20
C PHE A 94 -18.58 3.85 -6.84
N ALA A 95 -19.47 4.77 -6.51
CA ALA A 95 -19.60 5.37 -5.19
C ALA A 95 -20.85 4.80 -4.53
N ALA A 96 -20.75 4.36 -3.28
CA ALA A 96 -21.86 3.99 -2.42
C ALA A 96 -21.89 4.97 -1.24
N SER A 97 -22.92 5.80 -1.14
CA SER A 97 -22.93 6.95 -0.24
C SER A 97 -24.22 7.06 0.58
N LEU A 98 -24.13 7.67 1.76
CA LEU A 98 -25.27 7.90 2.64
C LEU A 98 -26.29 8.88 2.02
N TYR A 99 -25.81 9.94 1.37
CA TYR A 99 -26.63 10.87 0.59
C TYR A 99 -26.19 10.82 -0.88
N PRO A 100 -27.08 11.06 -1.84
CA PRO A 100 -26.68 11.22 -3.23
C PRO A 100 -25.53 12.23 -3.35
N LEU A 101 -24.52 11.97 -4.18
CA LEU A 101 -23.41 12.91 -4.40
C LEU A 101 -23.89 14.29 -4.86
N SER A 102 -25.03 14.33 -5.59
CA SER A 102 -25.70 15.57 -5.98
C SER A 102 -26.18 16.45 -4.82
N SER A 103 -26.18 15.94 -3.58
CA SER A 103 -26.49 16.74 -2.38
C SER A 103 -25.48 17.85 -2.12
N GLY A 104 -24.24 17.70 -2.65
CA GLY A 104 -23.14 18.64 -2.48
C GLY A 104 -22.62 18.78 -1.04
N LYS A 105 -23.06 17.89 -0.12
CA LYS A 105 -22.56 17.88 1.27
C LYS A 105 -21.04 17.66 1.29
N PRO A 106 -20.30 18.27 2.23
CA PRO A 106 -18.92 17.87 2.51
C PRO A 106 -18.85 16.37 2.78
N ASN A 107 -17.78 15.69 2.38
CA ASN A 107 -17.79 14.24 2.29
C ASN A 107 -16.53 13.60 2.90
N ILE A 108 -16.72 12.60 3.73
CA ILE A 108 -15.68 11.66 4.12
C ILE A 108 -15.69 10.53 3.09
N VAL A 109 -14.59 10.34 2.37
CA VAL A 109 -14.49 9.33 1.32
C VAL A 109 -13.59 8.19 1.79
N PHE A 110 -14.15 7.00 1.96
CA PHE A 110 -13.41 5.76 2.09
C PHE A 110 -13.06 5.24 0.71
N LEU A 111 -11.79 4.96 0.47
CA LEU A 111 -11.27 4.50 -0.82
C LEU A 111 -10.80 3.05 -0.70
N ASN A 112 -11.24 2.23 -1.66
CA ASN A 112 -10.74 0.86 -1.81
C ASN A 112 -10.75 0.47 -3.29
N HIS A 113 -9.96 -0.56 -3.64
CA HIS A 113 -9.97 -1.14 -4.97
C HIS A 113 -10.62 -2.52 -5.00
N MET A 114 -11.20 -2.86 -6.15
CA MET A 114 -11.94 -4.09 -6.35
C MET A 114 -11.12 -5.16 -7.07
N ASP A 115 -10.10 -4.73 -7.82
CA ASP A 115 -9.22 -5.64 -8.52
C ASP A 115 -8.22 -6.31 -7.57
N VAL A 116 -7.68 -7.42 -8.04
CA VAL A 116 -6.67 -8.20 -7.33
C VAL A 116 -5.60 -8.68 -8.31
N VAL A 117 -4.38 -8.90 -7.83
CA VAL A 117 -3.32 -9.52 -8.64
C VAL A 117 -3.65 -10.96 -9.00
N PHE A 118 -2.98 -11.47 -10.04
CA PHE A 118 -3.10 -12.85 -10.48
C PHE A 118 -2.77 -13.84 -9.34
N ALA A 119 -3.56 -14.89 -9.20
CA ALA A 119 -3.42 -15.85 -8.10
C ALA A 119 -2.21 -16.82 -8.24
N GLY A 120 -1.61 -16.92 -9.42
CA GLY A 120 -0.52 -17.86 -9.68
C GLY A 120 -1.00 -19.29 -9.85
N ASP A 121 -0.17 -20.26 -9.46
CA ASP A 121 -0.52 -21.69 -9.53
C ASP A 121 -1.42 -22.06 -8.33
N GLU A 122 -2.68 -22.36 -8.61
CA GLU A 122 -3.68 -22.72 -7.59
C GLU A 122 -3.29 -23.94 -6.74
N LYS A 123 -2.45 -24.82 -7.26
CA LYS A 123 -1.95 -25.99 -6.52
C LYS A 123 -1.03 -25.65 -5.35
N LEU A 124 -0.52 -24.43 -5.31
CA LEU A 124 0.34 -23.94 -4.23
C LEU A 124 -0.45 -23.26 -3.11
N TRP A 125 -1.76 -23.09 -3.29
CA TRP A 125 -2.65 -22.55 -2.27
C TRP A 125 -3.14 -23.66 -1.31
N LYS A 126 -3.21 -23.34 -0.02
CA LYS A 126 -3.84 -24.19 1.02
C LYS A 126 -5.34 -24.36 0.74
N TYR A 127 -6.00 -23.30 0.32
CA TYR A 127 -7.40 -23.26 -0.11
C TYR A 127 -7.49 -22.59 -1.47
N PRO A 128 -8.44 -22.96 -2.36
CA PRO A 128 -8.57 -22.32 -3.66
C PRO A 128 -8.70 -20.79 -3.55
N PRO A 129 -7.97 -20.00 -4.38
CA PRO A 129 -7.85 -18.56 -4.22
C PRO A 129 -9.16 -17.78 -4.39
N PHE A 130 -10.13 -18.31 -5.10
CA PHE A 130 -11.41 -17.67 -5.38
C PHE A 130 -12.60 -18.51 -4.87
N GLU A 131 -12.50 -19.06 -3.68
CA GLU A 131 -13.63 -19.74 -2.99
C GLU A 131 -14.04 -19.02 -1.70
N GLY A 132 -13.25 -18.08 -1.21
CA GLY A 132 -13.54 -17.34 0.03
C GLY A 132 -13.72 -18.26 1.23
N VAL A 133 -12.85 -19.26 1.37
CA VAL A 133 -12.97 -20.32 2.38
C VAL A 133 -12.88 -19.75 3.79
N MET A 134 -13.88 -20.01 4.61
CA MET A 134 -13.88 -19.70 6.03
C MET A 134 -13.34 -20.89 6.84
N ALA A 135 -12.11 -20.79 7.31
CA ALA A 135 -11.45 -21.81 8.13
C ALA A 135 -10.44 -21.16 9.07
N ASP A 136 -10.18 -21.78 10.23
CA ASP A 136 -9.17 -21.32 11.22
C ASP A 136 -9.40 -19.85 11.63
N GLU A 137 -10.67 -19.44 11.81
CA GLU A 137 -11.08 -18.06 12.14
C GLU A 137 -10.62 -16.99 11.10
N ARG A 138 -10.47 -17.40 9.85
CA ARG A 138 -9.97 -16.59 8.74
C ARG A 138 -10.83 -16.76 7.50
N VAL A 139 -10.91 -15.70 6.70
CA VAL A 139 -11.34 -15.79 5.31
C VAL A 139 -10.09 -15.91 4.44
N TRP A 140 -9.98 -17.03 3.74
CA TRP A 140 -8.85 -17.34 2.87
C TRP A 140 -9.22 -17.06 1.42
N GLY A 141 -8.31 -16.45 0.68
CA GLY A 141 -8.43 -16.24 -0.74
C GLY A 141 -7.76 -14.98 -1.23
N ARG A 142 -7.51 -14.89 -2.53
CA ARG A 142 -6.91 -13.73 -3.17
C ARG A 142 -7.81 -12.51 -3.01
N GLY A 143 -7.23 -11.40 -2.51
CA GLY A 143 -7.94 -10.17 -2.23
C GLY A 143 -8.64 -10.14 -0.86
N SER A 144 -8.56 -11.21 -0.07
CA SER A 144 -9.19 -11.23 1.25
C SER A 144 -8.63 -10.15 2.18
N PHE A 145 -7.36 -9.82 2.05
CA PHE A 145 -6.69 -8.72 2.74
C PHE A 145 -6.50 -7.50 1.81
N ASP A 146 -6.02 -7.71 0.61
CA ASP A 146 -5.67 -6.68 -0.37
C ASP A 146 -6.58 -6.75 -1.60
N ASN A 147 -7.73 -6.05 -1.66
CA ASN A 147 -8.23 -5.01 -0.77
C ASN A 147 -9.71 -5.24 -0.37
N LYS A 148 -10.31 -6.41 -0.75
CA LYS A 148 -11.75 -6.72 -0.51
C LYS A 148 -12.12 -6.68 0.98
N GLY A 149 -11.19 -7.07 1.86
CA GLY A 149 -11.37 -6.99 3.31
C GLY A 149 -11.62 -5.57 3.78
N LEU A 150 -10.78 -4.62 3.34
CA LEU A 150 -10.95 -3.20 3.67
C LEU A 150 -12.26 -2.65 3.10
N ALA A 151 -12.62 -3.02 1.87
CA ALA A 151 -13.89 -2.61 1.26
C ALA A 151 -15.09 -3.02 2.12
N VAL A 152 -15.12 -4.28 2.59
CA VAL A 152 -16.20 -4.78 3.46
C VAL A 152 -16.22 -4.06 4.80
N ILE A 153 -15.07 -3.83 5.42
CA ILE A 153 -14.97 -3.05 6.66
C ILE A 153 -15.57 -1.66 6.48
N GLN A 154 -15.21 -0.96 5.40
CA GLN A 154 -15.72 0.37 5.10
C GLN A 154 -17.23 0.37 4.84
N ILE A 155 -17.76 -0.57 4.04
CA ILE A 155 -19.17 -0.68 3.71
C ILE A 155 -20.01 -0.93 4.97
N PHE A 156 -19.61 -1.90 5.80
CA PHE A 156 -20.36 -2.22 7.01
C PHE A 156 -20.27 -1.14 8.09
N ALA A 157 -19.19 -0.37 8.11
CA ALA A 157 -19.09 0.80 8.97
C ALA A 157 -20.06 1.93 8.52
N VAL A 158 -20.11 2.21 7.21
CA VAL A 158 -21.00 3.25 6.65
C VAL A 158 -22.48 2.86 6.77
N GLU A 159 -22.83 1.60 6.56
CA GLU A 159 -24.18 1.06 6.72
C GLU A 159 -24.82 1.42 8.09
N GLN A 160 -24.00 1.48 9.16
CA GLN A 160 -24.51 1.82 10.50
C GLN A 160 -25.13 3.22 10.61
N PHE A 161 -24.90 4.08 9.62
CA PHE A 161 -25.38 5.47 9.60
C PHE A 161 -26.53 5.71 8.63
N VAL A 162 -27.04 4.70 7.93
CA VAL A 162 -28.14 4.82 6.95
C VAL A 162 -29.41 5.40 7.61
N ASP A 163 -29.78 4.93 8.80
CA ASP A 163 -30.97 5.43 9.52
C ASP A 163 -30.84 6.90 9.94
N LEU A 164 -29.62 7.35 10.30
CA LEU A 164 -29.35 8.76 10.62
C LEU A 164 -29.39 9.62 9.35
N ALA A 165 -28.86 9.12 8.25
CA ALA A 165 -28.92 9.79 6.97
C ALA A 165 -30.37 9.94 6.47
N ALA A 166 -31.19 8.90 6.60
CA ALA A 166 -32.60 8.94 6.23
C ALA A 166 -33.41 9.99 7.01
N LYS A 167 -32.96 10.37 8.21
CA LYS A 167 -33.56 11.45 9.03
C LYS A 167 -32.93 12.83 8.76
N GLU A 168 -31.98 12.92 7.82
CA GLU A 168 -31.21 14.13 7.53
C GLU A 168 -30.40 14.67 8.74
N GLU A 169 -29.99 13.79 9.65
CA GLU A 169 -29.31 14.17 10.91
C GLU A 169 -27.78 14.31 10.73
N LEU A 170 -27.20 13.97 9.56
CA LEU A 170 -25.77 14.06 9.33
C LEU A 170 -25.37 15.37 8.62
N PRO A 171 -24.41 16.13 9.15
CA PRO A 171 -23.96 17.40 8.56
C PRO A 171 -23.09 17.20 7.31
N PHE A 172 -22.53 16.02 7.11
CA PHE A 172 -21.69 15.63 5.98
C PHE A 172 -22.18 14.32 5.36
N ASN A 173 -21.66 14.01 4.19
CA ASN A 173 -21.83 12.71 3.54
C ASN A 173 -20.70 11.76 3.94
N VAL A 174 -20.94 10.47 3.87
CA VAL A 174 -19.92 9.43 3.94
C VAL A 174 -20.10 8.54 2.72
N THR A 175 -19.01 8.34 1.97
CA THR A 175 -19.01 7.59 0.72
C THR A 175 -17.94 6.51 0.76
N VAL A 176 -18.29 5.30 0.33
CA VAL A 176 -17.33 4.25 -0.02
C VAL A 176 -17.11 4.32 -1.53
N LEU A 177 -15.92 4.71 -1.95
CA LEU A 177 -15.50 4.78 -3.35
C LEU A 177 -14.73 3.50 -3.69
N CYS A 178 -15.33 2.68 -4.55
CA CYS A 178 -14.76 1.42 -5.02
C CYS A 178 -14.23 1.59 -6.44
N VAL A 179 -12.92 1.41 -6.63
CA VAL A 179 -12.25 1.68 -7.89
C VAL A 179 -11.64 0.43 -8.53
N SER A 180 -11.34 0.52 -9.81
CA SER A 180 -10.73 -0.52 -10.63
C SER A 180 -9.26 -0.23 -10.92
N GLY A 181 -8.46 -1.29 -11.13
CA GLY A 181 -7.14 -1.19 -11.72
C GLY A 181 -6.04 -0.59 -10.83
N GLU A 182 -6.17 -0.61 -9.51
CA GLU A 182 -5.13 -0.17 -8.57
C GLU A 182 -3.84 -0.94 -8.78
N GLU A 183 -3.94 -2.26 -8.87
CA GLU A 183 -2.81 -3.20 -9.01
C GLU A 183 -2.04 -3.03 -10.34
N THR A 184 -2.61 -2.25 -11.25
CA THR A 184 -2.01 -1.88 -12.54
C THR A 184 -1.81 -0.37 -12.70
N GLY A 185 -1.75 0.37 -11.59
CA GLY A 185 -1.40 1.79 -11.54
C GLY A 185 -2.57 2.76 -11.51
N GLY A 186 -3.81 2.31 -11.24
CA GLY A 186 -4.97 3.16 -10.92
C GLY A 186 -5.55 4.02 -12.05
N LEU A 187 -5.07 3.86 -13.30
CA LEU A 187 -5.45 4.75 -14.42
C LEU A 187 -6.94 4.65 -14.79
N THR A 188 -7.53 3.47 -14.59
CA THR A 188 -8.96 3.21 -14.89
C THR A 188 -9.88 3.49 -13.71
N GLY A 189 -9.31 3.69 -12.53
CA GLY A 189 -9.98 3.91 -11.25
C GLY A 189 -9.69 5.29 -10.68
N SER A 190 -8.83 5.36 -9.68
CA SER A 190 -8.57 6.56 -8.89
C SER A 190 -8.05 7.74 -9.71
N ALA A 191 -7.21 7.51 -10.72
CA ALA A 191 -6.76 8.58 -11.61
C ALA A 191 -7.93 9.20 -12.39
N LEU A 192 -8.86 8.37 -12.88
CA LEU A 192 -10.07 8.83 -13.57
C LEU A 192 -10.96 9.64 -12.62
N VAL A 193 -11.21 9.12 -11.41
CA VAL A 193 -12.06 9.82 -10.43
C VAL A 193 -11.43 11.13 -10.01
N ALA A 194 -10.15 11.14 -9.67
CA ALA A 194 -9.42 12.33 -9.26
C ALA A 194 -9.43 13.42 -10.33
N LYS A 195 -9.31 13.03 -11.61
CA LYS A 195 -9.27 13.98 -12.72
C LYS A 195 -10.64 14.53 -13.10
N ASP A 196 -11.65 13.66 -13.25
CA ASP A 196 -12.87 14.00 -13.97
C ASP A 196 -14.14 14.04 -13.08
N PHE A 197 -14.06 13.50 -11.85
CA PHE A 197 -15.24 13.31 -10.99
C PHE A 197 -15.11 13.85 -9.57
N ILE A 198 -13.91 14.24 -9.12
CA ILE A 198 -13.65 14.58 -7.72
C ILE A 198 -14.54 15.71 -7.17
N GLU A 199 -14.89 16.68 -8.00
CA GLU A 199 -15.75 17.80 -7.60
C GLU A 199 -17.14 17.35 -7.14
N ARG A 200 -17.66 16.23 -7.66
CA ARG A 200 -18.93 15.67 -7.24
C ARG A 200 -18.91 15.13 -5.82
N PHE A 201 -17.73 14.68 -5.37
CA PHE A 201 -17.56 14.13 -4.03
C PHE A 201 -17.45 15.22 -2.97
N ASN A 202 -16.99 16.43 -3.31
CA ASN A 202 -16.71 17.49 -2.34
C ASN A 202 -15.94 16.97 -1.10
N PRO A 203 -14.78 16.30 -1.27
CA PRO A 203 -14.13 15.55 -0.20
C PRO A 203 -13.47 16.46 0.83
N MET A 204 -13.77 16.23 2.12
CA MET A 204 -13.03 16.80 3.25
C MET A 204 -11.77 15.99 3.53
N VAL A 205 -11.85 14.69 3.35
CA VAL A 205 -10.79 13.72 3.57
C VAL A 205 -11.02 12.47 2.74
N VAL A 206 -9.94 11.83 2.31
CA VAL A 206 -9.96 10.48 1.74
C VAL A 206 -9.20 9.54 2.68
N ILE A 207 -9.77 8.37 2.94
CA ILE A 207 -9.18 7.33 3.78
C ILE A 207 -9.13 6.05 2.96
N GLY A 208 -7.94 5.72 2.52
CA GLY A 208 -7.68 4.50 1.76
C GLY A 208 -6.81 3.50 2.53
N GLU A 209 -6.29 2.51 1.83
CA GLU A 209 -5.34 1.54 2.37
C GLU A 209 -4.00 2.18 2.75
N GLY A 210 -3.23 1.50 3.60
CA GLY A 210 -1.88 1.97 3.94
C GLY A 210 -1.36 1.40 5.24
N GLY A 211 -1.31 2.22 6.30
CA GLY A 211 -0.82 1.80 7.59
C GLY A 211 -1.70 0.76 8.28
N SER A 212 -1.12 0.06 9.24
CA SER A 212 -1.81 -0.95 10.04
C SER A 212 -1.24 -1.02 11.46
N GLY A 213 -1.89 -1.78 12.32
CA GLY A 213 -1.40 -2.10 13.64
C GLY A 213 -0.41 -3.26 13.64
N MET A 214 0.50 -3.22 14.59
CA MET A 214 1.36 -4.34 14.96
C MET A 214 1.10 -4.67 16.40
N ASP A 215 1.04 -5.97 16.68
CA ASP A 215 0.93 -6.46 18.05
C ASP A 215 2.15 -6.04 18.90
N GLU A 216 2.04 -6.23 20.21
CA GLU A 216 3.08 -5.86 21.17
C GLU A 216 4.48 -6.05 20.58
N LEU A 217 5.11 -4.93 20.24
CA LEU A 217 6.54 -5.00 19.95
C LEU A 217 7.20 -5.52 21.20
N SER A 218 7.85 -6.67 21.12
CA SER A 218 8.45 -7.41 22.26
C SER A 218 9.39 -6.59 23.14
N PHE A 219 9.69 -5.36 22.72
CA PHE A 219 10.52 -4.39 23.42
C PHE A 219 9.74 -3.24 24.11
N LEU A 220 8.45 -3.17 23.88
CA LEU A 220 7.51 -2.27 24.56
C LEU A 220 6.63 -3.09 25.51
N GLU A 221 7.23 -3.99 26.30
CA GLU A 221 6.50 -4.80 27.27
C GLU A 221 5.55 -3.93 28.09
N GLY A 222 4.26 -4.28 28.06
CA GLY A 222 3.20 -3.56 28.78
C GLY A 222 2.62 -2.34 28.06
N THR A 223 3.00 -2.08 26.80
CA THR A 223 2.30 -1.16 25.91
C THR A 223 1.46 -1.96 24.93
N GLY A 224 0.24 -1.51 24.62
CA GLY A 224 -0.61 -2.13 23.61
C GLY A 224 -0.02 -2.04 22.20
N PRO A 225 -0.82 -2.37 21.17
CA PRO A 225 -0.37 -2.37 19.79
C PRO A 225 0.06 -0.98 19.31
N LEU A 226 1.01 -0.94 18.36
CA LEU A 226 1.41 0.28 17.69
C LEU A 226 0.79 0.34 16.28
N PHE A 227 -0.01 1.36 16.02
CA PHE A 227 -0.59 1.63 14.70
C PHE A 227 0.19 2.72 13.96
N GLY A 228 0.46 2.47 12.68
CA GLY A 228 0.88 3.51 11.74
C GLY A 228 -0.32 3.99 10.92
N ILE A 229 -0.52 5.31 10.79
CA ILE A 229 -1.42 5.90 9.80
C ILE A 229 -0.55 6.52 8.73
N SER A 230 -0.70 6.08 7.47
CA SER A 230 0.07 6.61 6.36
C SER A 230 -0.34 8.06 6.06
N ILE A 231 0.63 8.97 6.13
CA ILE A 231 0.49 10.39 5.78
C ILE A 231 1.16 10.72 4.45
N ALA A 232 1.98 9.83 3.96
CA ALA A 232 2.71 9.93 2.70
C ALA A 232 3.08 8.54 2.21
N GLU A 233 3.39 8.44 0.92
CA GLU A 233 3.83 7.23 0.26
C GLU A 233 4.89 7.55 -0.79
N LYS A 234 5.59 6.55 -1.31
CA LYS A 234 6.54 6.75 -2.41
C LYS A 234 5.79 6.98 -3.72
N GLY A 235 6.31 7.92 -4.53
CA GLY A 235 5.87 8.07 -5.92
C GLY A 235 6.38 6.92 -6.79
N CYS A 236 5.63 6.62 -7.85
CA CYS A 236 5.96 5.58 -8.82
C CYS A 236 6.34 6.19 -10.17
N MET A 237 7.38 5.66 -10.80
CA MET A 237 7.68 5.94 -12.20
C MET A 237 8.39 4.78 -12.89
N LEU A 238 8.15 4.60 -14.19
CA LEU A 238 8.86 3.65 -15.03
C LEU A 238 9.90 4.38 -15.88
N VAL A 239 11.14 3.91 -15.81
CA VAL A 239 12.25 4.44 -16.58
C VAL A 239 12.76 3.38 -17.55
N LYS A 240 12.85 3.73 -18.83
CA LYS A 240 13.44 2.90 -19.85
C LYS A 240 14.88 3.35 -20.11
N LEU A 241 15.80 2.39 -20.05
CA LEU A 241 17.19 2.52 -20.46
C LEU A 241 17.37 1.80 -21.78
N SER A 242 17.88 2.47 -22.82
CA SER A 242 18.12 1.87 -24.13
C SER A 242 19.59 2.00 -24.53
N TRP A 243 20.16 0.90 -24.98
CA TRP A 243 21.52 0.83 -25.54
C TRP A 243 21.46 0.45 -27.01
N THR A 244 22.15 1.20 -27.84
CA THR A 244 22.29 0.94 -29.27
C THR A 244 23.75 0.69 -29.60
N SER A 245 24.02 -0.16 -30.58
CA SER A 245 25.35 -0.46 -31.07
C SER A 245 25.34 -0.65 -32.59
N ASP A 246 26.30 -0.04 -33.27
CA ASP A 246 26.52 -0.28 -34.69
C ASP A 246 27.09 -1.67 -34.97
N ASN A 247 27.53 -2.39 -33.95
CA ASN A 247 28.09 -3.74 -34.04
C ASN A 247 26.96 -4.79 -34.00
N ALA A 248 26.09 -4.78 -34.99
CA ALA A 248 25.13 -5.85 -35.21
C ALA A 248 25.73 -6.87 -36.19
N GLY A 249 25.51 -8.14 -35.93
CA GLY A 249 25.96 -9.16 -36.85
C GLY A 249 26.11 -10.55 -36.25
N HIS A 250 26.97 -11.35 -36.87
CA HIS A 250 27.15 -12.73 -36.43
C HIS A 250 27.83 -12.79 -35.06
N ALA A 251 27.28 -13.59 -34.14
CA ALA A 251 27.73 -13.68 -32.74
C ALA A 251 29.24 -14.08 -32.60
N SER A 252 29.80 -14.74 -33.58
CA SER A 252 31.23 -15.16 -33.54
C SER A 252 32.22 -14.00 -33.77
N ILE A 253 31.78 -12.84 -34.20
CA ILE A 253 32.63 -11.67 -34.54
C ILE A 253 32.25 -10.46 -33.65
N ALA A 254 31.43 -10.66 -32.64
CA ALA A 254 30.90 -9.58 -31.83
C ALA A 254 32.01 -8.90 -31.00
N GLY A 255 32.11 -7.58 -31.13
CA GLY A 255 32.90 -6.73 -30.26
C GLY A 255 32.04 -6.20 -29.09
N ASN A 256 32.02 -4.87 -28.92
CA ASN A 256 31.11 -4.24 -27.97
C ASN A 256 29.71 -4.13 -28.62
N TYR A 257 28.72 -4.79 -28.07
CA TYR A 257 27.36 -4.87 -28.59
C TYR A 257 26.30 -4.51 -27.51
N ALA A 258 25.09 -4.19 -27.92
CA ALA A 258 24.07 -3.61 -27.05
C ALA A 258 23.78 -4.45 -25.80
N SER A 259 23.68 -5.78 -25.91
CA SER A 259 23.43 -6.65 -24.75
C SER A 259 24.59 -6.63 -23.72
N LEU A 260 25.86 -6.56 -24.19
CA LEU A 260 27.01 -6.47 -23.28
C LEU A 260 27.05 -5.10 -22.57
N MET A 261 26.71 -4.02 -23.31
CA MET A 261 26.63 -2.67 -22.73
C MET A 261 25.53 -2.60 -21.69
N MET A 262 24.35 -3.15 -21.98
CA MET A 262 23.21 -3.23 -21.05
C MET A 262 23.57 -3.99 -19.77
N ILE A 263 24.14 -5.19 -19.87
CA ILE A 263 24.53 -6.00 -18.71
C ILE A 263 25.54 -5.23 -17.83
N ASN A 264 26.55 -4.62 -18.43
CA ASN A 264 27.53 -3.84 -17.68
C ASN A 264 26.92 -2.59 -17.02
N GLY A 265 26.03 -1.90 -17.73
CA GLY A 265 25.32 -0.74 -17.20
C GLY A 265 24.40 -1.12 -16.02
N LEU A 266 23.58 -2.15 -16.19
CA LEU A 266 22.71 -2.66 -15.14
C LEU A 266 23.49 -3.15 -13.92
N TYR A 267 24.61 -3.85 -14.12
CA TYR A 267 25.47 -4.27 -13.01
C TYR A 267 25.96 -3.07 -12.18
N LYS A 268 26.43 -2.01 -12.84
CA LYS A 268 26.88 -0.78 -12.15
C LYS A 268 25.71 -0.12 -11.41
N LEU A 269 24.57 0.06 -12.07
CA LEU A 269 23.40 0.74 -11.50
C LEU A 269 22.83 -0.01 -10.29
N LEU A 270 22.59 -1.31 -10.42
CA LEU A 270 21.98 -2.11 -9.37
C LEU A 270 22.89 -2.36 -8.16
N ASN A 271 24.22 -2.16 -8.32
CA ASN A 271 25.18 -2.19 -7.22
C ASN A 271 25.62 -0.81 -6.73
N ALA A 272 25.07 0.27 -7.30
CA ALA A 272 25.40 1.62 -6.85
C ALA A 272 24.82 1.87 -5.44
N PRO A 273 25.58 2.48 -4.53
CA PRO A 273 25.07 2.82 -3.21
C PRO A 273 24.02 3.93 -3.33
N HIS A 274 22.80 3.65 -2.87
CA HIS A 274 21.75 4.65 -2.82
C HIS A 274 21.98 5.64 -1.68
N PRO A 275 21.77 6.95 -1.90
CA PRO A 275 21.84 7.94 -0.84
C PRO A 275 20.78 7.67 0.23
N ILE A 276 21.17 7.78 1.51
CA ILE A 276 20.22 7.75 2.62
C ILE A 276 19.65 9.16 2.80
N ILE A 277 18.34 9.28 2.67
CA ILE A 277 17.57 10.51 2.71
C ILE A 277 16.64 10.46 3.93
N MET A 278 16.81 11.38 4.86
CA MET A 278 15.87 11.57 5.97
C MET A 278 14.82 12.58 5.51
N THR A 279 13.68 12.06 5.02
CA THR A 279 12.56 12.91 4.65
C THR A 279 11.86 13.46 5.91
N LYS A 280 11.04 14.50 5.75
CA LYS A 280 10.21 15.04 6.82
C LYS A 280 9.32 13.96 7.48
N GLU A 281 8.74 13.09 6.65
CA GLU A 281 7.83 12.02 7.05
C GLU A 281 8.56 10.94 7.83
N ALA A 282 9.73 10.52 7.37
CA ALA A 282 10.58 9.59 8.09
C ALA A 282 11.06 10.20 9.42
N GLU A 283 11.43 11.50 9.45
CA GLU A 283 11.80 12.20 10.66
C GLU A 283 10.64 12.23 11.66
N LEU A 284 9.43 12.55 11.20
CA LEU A 284 8.23 12.57 12.03
C LEU A 284 7.89 11.17 12.55
N MET A 285 7.95 10.15 11.70
CA MET A 285 7.73 8.75 12.08
C MET A 285 8.71 8.31 13.19
N PHE A 286 10.01 8.48 12.98
CA PHE A 286 11.01 8.08 13.97
C PHE A 286 10.90 8.87 15.28
N SER A 287 10.62 10.18 15.22
CA SER A 287 10.45 10.98 16.43
C SER A 287 9.22 10.55 17.23
N SER A 288 8.09 10.32 16.57
CA SER A 288 6.85 9.87 17.22
C SER A 288 7.01 8.47 17.86
N VAL A 289 7.63 7.53 17.16
CA VAL A 289 7.98 6.21 17.73
C VAL A 289 8.93 6.38 18.91
N GLY A 290 9.93 7.24 18.80
CA GLY A 290 10.88 7.51 19.87
C GLY A 290 10.24 8.09 21.13
N GLU A 291 9.26 8.98 20.98
CA GLU A 291 8.48 9.55 22.09
C GLU A 291 7.65 8.49 22.81
N LYS A 292 6.98 7.62 22.06
CA LYS A 292 6.19 6.50 22.62
C LYS A 292 7.08 5.46 23.31
N LEU A 293 8.26 5.18 22.74
CA LEU A 293 9.24 4.25 23.31
C LEU A 293 9.81 4.75 24.65
N GLY A 294 10.06 6.03 24.82
CA GLY A 294 10.62 6.60 26.03
C GLY A 294 12.05 6.14 26.36
N GLY A 295 12.50 6.40 27.59
CA GLY A 295 13.83 6.00 28.03
C GLY A 295 14.99 6.63 27.24
N ILE A 296 16.21 6.09 27.36
CA ILE A 296 17.41 6.62 26.67
C ILE A 296 17.31 6.40 25.15
N LYS A 297 16.79 5.26 24.73
CA LYS A 297 16.66 4.86 23.31
C LYS A 297 15.62 5.71 22.60
N GLY A 298 14.46 5.88 23.22
CA GLY A 298 13.43 6.76 22.69
C GLY A 298 13.93 8.20 22.56
N LYS A 299 14.72 8.71 23.52
CA LYS A 299 15.36 10.04 23.43
C LYS A 299 16.36 10.17 22.26
N VAL A 300 17.04 9.10 21.87
CA VAL A 300 17.92 9.11 20.70
C VAL A 300 17.08 9.07 19.42
N MET A 301 16.06 8.23 19.36
CA MET A 301 15.17 8.06 18.22
C MET A 301 14.27 9.30 18.00
N SER A 302 13.84 9.99 19.07
CA SER A 302 13.07 11.24 18.97
C SER A 302 13.88 12.45 18.42
N LYS A 303 15.16 12.24 18.11
CA LYS A 303 16.01 13.24 17.42
C LYS A 303 16.66 12.63 16.18
N PRO A 304 15.87 12.23 15.18
CA PRO A 304 16.36 11.43 14.05
C PRO A 304 17.38 12.15 13.17
N SER A 305 17.33 13.47 13.08
CA SER A 305 18.37 14.29 12.40
C SER A 305 19.67 14.46 13.19
N SER A 306 19.77 13.90 14.42
CA SER A 306 21.00 13.99 15.19
C SER A 306 22.15 13.20 14.54
N LYS A 307 23.39 13.71 14.66
CA LYS A 307 24.58 13.06 14.11
C LYS A 307 24.74 11.62 14.58
N LEU A 308 24.34 11.32 15.84
CA LEU A 308 24.42 9.98 16.42
C LEU A 308 23.44 9.03 15.74
N PHE A 309 22.18 9.42 15.62
CA PHE A 309 21.15 8.59 15.00
C PHE A 309 21.40 8.40 13.49
N MET A 310 21.77 9.47 12.78
CA MET A 310 22.13 9.39 11.36
C MET A 310 23.35 8.49 11.09
N ARG A 311 24.34 8.50 11.99
CA ARG A 311 25.48 7.57 11.88
C ARG A 311 25.03 6.13 12.07
N PHE A 312 24.15 5.88 13.05
CA PHE A 312 23.54 4.58 13.28
C PHE A 312 22.75 4.11 12.05
N LEU A 313 21.87 4.95 11.50
CA LEU A 313 21.08 4.63 10.31
C LEU A 313 21.96 4.28 9.10
N LYS A 314 23.01 5.09 8.83
CA LYS A 314 23.93 4.83 7.72
C LYS A 314 24.69 3.50 7.84
N GLN A 315 24.96 3.04 9.05
CA GLN A 315 25.65 1.77 9.27
C GLN A 315 24.73 0.56 9.11
N HIS A 316 23.43 0.73 9.32
CA HIS A 316 22.46 -0.35 9.42
C HIS A 316 21.50 -0.42 8.23
N ALA A 317 21.16 0.69 7.60
CA ALA A 317 20.21 0.73 6.49
C ALA A 317 20.61 -0.19 5.32
N GLN A 318 21.88 -0.28 4.96
CA GLN A 318 22.33 -1.17 3.89
C GLN A 318 22.19 -2.66 4.21
N LYS A 319 22.14 -3.01 5.51
CA LYS A 319 22.00 -4.39 5.98
C LYS A 319 20.57 -4.77 6.33
N ASN A 320 19.70 -3.79 6.34
CA ASN A 320 18.31 -3.90 6.74
C ASN A 320 17.43 -3.43 5.59
N PRO A 321 16.82 -4.34 4.83
CA PRO A 321 16.02 -4.00 3.67
C PRO A 321 14.87 -3.03 3.99
N GLU A 322 14.20 -3.20 5.12
CA GLU A 322 13.04 -2.43 5.51
C GLU A 322 13.41 -0.99 5.85
N LEU A 323 14.48 -0.81 6.61
CA LEU A 323 15.01 0.51 6.92
C LEU A 323 15.52 1.21 5.64
N ASN A 324 16.10 0.45 4.73
CA ASN A 324 16.54 0.95 3.44
C ASN A 324 15.37 1.45 2.59
N GLU A 325 14.24 0.71 2.59
CA GLU A 325 13.04 1.11 1.84
C GLU A 325 12.47 2.46 2.30
N ILE A 326 12.55 2.83 3.56
CA ILE A 326 12.06 4.12 4.06
C ILE A 326 13.03 5.27 3.80
N LEU A 327 14.33 4.97 3.67
CA LEU A 327 15.38 5.99 3.63
C LEU A 327 16.02 6.17 2.25
N THR A 328 15.61 5.42 1.23
CA THR A 328 16.21 5.53 -0.11
C THR A 328 15.14 5.50 -1.21
N ASN A 329 15.43 6.15 -2.33
CA ASN A 329 14.70 5.85 -3.55
C ASN A 329 14.98 4.39 -3.96
N LYS A 330 13.98 3.71 -4.54
CA LYS A 330 14.12 2.34 -5.03
C LYS A 330 14.26 2.33 -6.53
N ILE A 331 15.13 1.46 -7.03
CA ILE A 331 15.28 1.15 -8.46
C ILE A 331 15.27 -0.36 -8.60
N THR A 332 14.28 -0.88 -9.30
CA THR A 332 14.11 -2.33 -9.52
C THR A 332 14.06 -2.61 -11.02
N LEU A 333 14.86 -3.56 -11.50
CA LEU A 333 14.76 -4.06 -12.86
C LEU A 333 13.46 -4.88 -13.00
N SER A 334 12.49 -4.37 -13.74
CA SER A 334 11.18 -4.99 -13.92
C SER A 334 10.99 -5.63 -15.30
N GLY A 335 11.74 -5.20 -16.31
CA GLY A 335 11.63 -5.75 -17.66
C GLY A 335 12.91 -5.67 -18.48
N LEU A 336 13.01 -6.56 -19.45
CA LEU A 336 14.07 -6.57 -20.47
C LEU A 336 13.44 -6.70 -21.84
N GLU A 337 13.88 -5.87 -22.80
CA GLU A 337 13.43 -5.88 -24.18
C GLU A 337 14.62 -6.08 -25.11
N SER A 338 14.46 -6.92 -26.12
CA SER A 338 15.51 -7.23 -27.11
C SER A 338 14.93 -7.25 -28.52
N THR A 339 15.66 -6.69 -29.45
CA THR A 339 15.27 -6.67 -30.89
C THR A 339 15.85 -7.85 -31.69
N LYS A 340 16.61 -8.75 -31.04
CA LYS A 340 17.19 -9.91 -31.74
C LYS A 340 16.13 -10.90 -32.20
N THR A 341 16.32 -11.45 -33.40
CA THR A 341 15.42 -12.45 -33.99
C THR A 341 16.00 -13.86 -34.03
N SER A 342 17.31 -14.02 -33.77
CA SER A 342 18.01 -15.31 -33.86
C SER A 342 19.13 -15.42 -32.82
N TYR A 343 19.39 -16.63 -32.32
CA TYR A 343 20.41 -16.89 -31.30
C TYR A 343 21.86 -16.70 -31.78
N ASN A 344 22.11 -16.74 -33.09
CA ASN A 344 23.45 -16.55 -33.67
C ASN A 344 23.73 -15.08 -34.08
N GLN A 345 22.85 -14.15 -33.69
CA GLN A 345 22.97 -12.71 -33.90
C GLN A 345 23.11 -11.97 -32.60
N VAL A 346 23.89 -10.88 -32.61
CA VAL A 346 23.87 -9.88 -31.53
C VAL A 346 22.88 -8.79 -31.88
N SER A 347 22.18 -8.33 -30.87
CA SER A 347 21.16 -7.27 -31.01
C SER A 347 21.80 -5.91 -31.26
N GLN A 348 21.17 -5.11 -32.09
CA GLN A 348 21.53 -3.70 -32.27
C GLN A 348 21.01 -2.82 -31.14
N GLU A 349 19.88 -3.21 -30.58
CA GLU A 349 19.19 -2.46 -29.54
C GLU A 349 18.71 -3.41 -28.45
N GLU A 350 18.99 -3.02 -27.23
CA GLU A 350 18.51 -3.67 -25.99
C GLU A 350 17.98 -2.60 -25.07
N ALA A 351 16.92 -2.92 -24.36
CA ALA A 351 16.40 -2.01 -23.35
C ALA A 351 16.07 -2.74 -22.04
N ALA A 352 16.13 -1.96 -20.97
CA ALA A 352 15.72 -2.37 -19.64
C ALA A 352 14.65 -1.40 -19.10
N ILE A 353 13.61 -1.95 -18.48
CA ILE A 353 12.58 -1.19 -17.78
C ILE A 353 12.86 -1.27 -16.29
N LEU A 354 12.89 -0.10 -15.67
CA LEU A 354 13.11 0.06 -14.25
C LEU A 354 11.81 0.54 -13.60
N ASP A 355 11.30 -0.19 -12.61
CA ASP A 355 10.32 0.33 -11.65
C ASP A 355 11.07 1.15 -10.59
N CYS A 356 10.75 2.43 -10.52
CA CYS A 356 11.40 3.38 -9.64
C CYS A 356 10.40 3.92 -8.63
N ARG A 357 10.81 3.94 -7.33
CA ARG A 357 10.00 4.48 -6.24
C ARG A 357 10.72 5.67 -5.61
N LEU A 358 10.09 6.84 -5.63
CA LEU A 358 10.67 8.09 -5.14
C LEU A 358 10.16 8.41 -3.74
N LEU A 359 11.07 8.83 -2.88
CA LEU A 359 10.72 9.37 -1.57
C LEU A 359 10.05 10.76 -1.69
N PRO A 360 9.20 11.15 -0.72
CA PRO A 360 8.69 12.51 -0.64
C PRO A 360 9.81 13.55 -0.68
N GLY A 361 9.60 14.61 -1.48
CA GLY A 361 10.60 15.66 -1.70
C GLY A 361 11.63 15.36 -2.78
N GLU A 362 11.73 14.13 -3.26
CA GLU A 362 12.57 13.76 -4.40
C GLU A 362 11.87 14.04 -5.74
N THR A 363 12.65 14.24 -6.80
CA THR A 363 12.13 14.56 -8.12
C THR A 363 12.52 13.52 -9.17
N PRO A 364 11.72 13.34 -10.22
CA PRO A 364 12.08 12.48 -11.35
C PRO A 364 13.45 12.83 -11.95
N GLU A 365 13.73 14.12 -12.09
CA GLU A 365 15.03 14.61 -12.62
C GLU A 365 16.21 14.22 -11.69
N GLY A 366 16.00 14.31 -10.37
CA GLY A 366 16.99 13.91 -9.36
C GLY A 366 17.34 12.43 -9.50
N LEU A 367 16.33 11.58 -9.64
CA LEU A 367 16.52 10.14 -9.84
C LEU A 367 17.19 9.82 -11.18
N VAL A 368 16.78 10.46 -12.27
CA VAL A 368 17.43 10.30 -13.60
C VAL A 368 18.90 10.72 -13.53
N ASN A 369 19.23 11.79 -12.81
CA ASN A 369 20.62 12.21 -12.61
C ASN A 369 21.43 11.19 -11.78
N PHE A 370 20.82 10.59 -10.76
CA PHE A 370 21.43 9.48 -10.03
C PHE A 370 21.70 8.28 -10.96
N ILE A 371 20.73 7.86 -11.77
CA ILE A 371 20.86 6.79 -12.75
C ILE A 371 22.02 7.09 -13.71
N LYS A 372 22.07 8.29 -14.29
CA LYS A 372 23.17 8.70 -15.18
C LYS A 372 24.54 8.61 -14.51
N SER A 373 24.63 9.07 -13.27
CA SER A 373 25.88 9.04 -12.51
C SER A 373 26.34 7.63 -12.16
N ALA A 374 25.39 6.73 -11.88
CA ALA A 374 25.66 5.33 -11.55
C ALA A 374 26.09 4.52 -12.78
N LEU A 375 25.44 4.73 -13.91
CA LEU A 375 25.77 4.05 -15.18
C LEU A 375 27.16 4.41 -15.69
N GLN A 376 27.57 5.68 -15.57
CA GLN A 376 28.82 6.20 -16.15
C GLN A 376 28.97 5.81 -17.63
N ASP A 377 27.87 5.86 -18.37
CA ASP A 377 27.78 5.52 -19.78
C ASP A 377 27.05 6.63 -20.52
N SER A 378 27.73 7.32 -21.42
CA SER A 378 27.18 8.42 -22.21
C SER A 378 26.35 7.97 -23.42
N LEU A 379 26.37 6.68 -23.74
CA LEU A 379 25.68 6.11 -24.90
C LEU A 379 24.25 5.63 -24.53
N VAL A 380 23.97 5.43 -23.25
CA VAL A 380 22.64 5.01 -22.80
C VAL A 380 21.63 6.15 -23.00
N GLN A 381 20.50 5.83 -23.60
CA GLN A 381 19.35 6.72 -23.66
C GLN A 381 18.44 6.40 -22.49
N ILE A 382 18.03 7.46 -21.76
CA ILE A 382 17.17 7.35 -20.58
C ILE A 382 15.89 8.12 -20.85
N SER A 383 14.75 7.44 -20.75
CA SER A 383 13.43 8.05 -20.91
C SER A 383 12.49 7.62 -19.78
N ILE A 384 11.66 8.55 -19.30
CA ILE A 384 10.55 8.24 -18.42
C ILE A 384 9.41 7.75 -19.31
N VAL A 385 8.94 6.53 -19.10
CA VAL A 385 7.87 5.90 -19.89
C VAL A 385 6.51 6.16 -19.28
N GLU A 386 6.50 6.14 -17.93
CA GLU A 386 5.29 6.36 -17.13
C GLU A 386 5.68 7.06 -15.84
N GLN A 387 4.80 7.93 -15.36
CA GLN A 387 4.98 8.64 -14.11
C GLN A 387 3.63 8.81 -13.42
N GLY A 388 3.52 8.27 -12.23
CA GLY A 388 2.41 8.52 -11.32
C GLY A 388 2.49 9.91 -10.68
N PRO A 389 1.56 10.25 -9.78
CA PRO A 389 1.61 11.47 -9.00
C PRO A 389 2.92 11.61 -8.21
N LEU A 390 3.35 12.86 -8.03
CA LEU A 390 4.50 13.12 -7.15
C LEU A 390 4.15 12.76 -5.70
N PRO A 391 5.11 12.22 -4.93
CA PRO A 391 4.88 11.84 -3.55
C PRO A 391 4.69 13.07 -2.65
N LEU A 392 3.45 13.46 -2.42
CA LEU A 392 3.06 14.53 -1.52
C LEU A 392 2.70 14.00 -0.13
N THR A 393 2.69 14.90 0.85
CA THR A 393 2.42 14.60 2.26
C THR A 393 1.13 15.27 2.69
N THR A 394 0.31 14.56 3.46
CA THR A 394 -0.78 15.12 4.24
C THR A 394 -0.30 15.36 5.67
N GLU A 395 -0.43 16.57 6.18
CA GLU A 395 -0.07 16.84 7.58
C GLU A 395 -1.02 16.08 8.54
N PRO A 396 -0.52 15.54 9.67
CA PRO A 396 -1.33 14.78 10.63
C PRO A 396 -2.15 15.74 11.51
N GLU A 397 -3.27 16.23 10.97
CA GLU A 397 -4.14 17.21 11.60
C GLU A 397 -5.46 16.61 12.09
N TYR A 398 -6.57 17.32 11.94
CA TYR A 398 -7.88 16.99 12.50
C TYR A 398 -8.32 15.53 12.25
N PHE A 399 -8.40 15.10 10.99
CA PHE A 399 -8.86 13.74 10.66
C PHE A 399 -7.86 12.65 11.08
N PHE A 400 -6.55 12.95 11.07
CA PHE A 400 -5.55 12.03 11.64
C PHE A 400 -5.81 11.80 13.13
N ASN A 401 -6.09 12.87 13.88
CA ASN A 401 -6.35 12.77 15.31
C ASN A 401 -7.66 12.00 15.61
N LEU A 402 -8.69 12.15 14.77
CA LEU A 402 -9.93 11.37 14.88
C LEU A 402 -9.69 9.88 14.60
N LEU A 403 -8.89 9.54 13.58
CA LEU A 403 -8.51 8.15 13.30
C LEU A 403 -7.67 7.56 14.45
N ALA A 404 -6.73 8.36 15.00
CA ALA A 404 -5.94 7.94 16.15
C ALA A 404 -6.81 7.68 17.38
N TYR A 405 -7.75 8.58 17.67
CA TYR A 405 -8.73 8.40 18.75
C TYR A 405 -9.57 7.13 18.56
N ALA A 406 -10.08 6.87 17.35
CA ALA A 406 -10.85 5.68 17.05
C ALA A 406 -10.04 4.39 17.29
N LEU A 407 -8.77 4.35 16.84
CA LEU A 407 -7.87 3.21 17.07
C LEU A 407 -7.58 3.02 18.56
N GLU A 408 -7.28 4.09 19.29
CA GLU A 408 -6.98 4.06 20.73
C GLU A 408 -8.22 3.66 21.57
N SER A 409 -9.45 3.93 21.07
CA SER A 409 -10.68 3.52 21.75
C SER A 409 -11.03 2.03 21.55
N GLU A 410 -10.68 1.46 20.38
CA GLU A 410 -11.03 0.07 20.04
C GLU A 410 -9.91 -0.93 20.39
N PHE A 411 -8.67 -0.46 20.58
CA PHE A 411 -7.52 -1.30 20.92
C PHE A 411 -6.88 -0.84 22.23
N ASP A 412 -7.10 -1.61 23.30
CA ASP A 412 -6.59 -1.31 24.63
C ASP A 412 -5.08 -1.03 24.64
N GLY A 413 -4.71 0.15 25.11
CA GLY A 413 -3.32 0.58 25.22
C GLY A 413 -2.65 0.88 23.88
N ALA A 414 -3.40 0.95 22.78
CA ALA A 414 -2.85 1.30 21.48
C ALA A 414 -2.11 2.65 21.49
N SER A 415 -1.12 2.73 20.64
CA SER A 415 -0.44 3.99 20.32
C SER A 415 -0.48 4.20 18.81
N VAL A 416 -0.67 5.44 18.37
CA VAL A 416 -0.75 5.78 16.95
C VAL A 416 0.38 6.73 16.57
N VAL A 417 0.99 6.50 15.40
CA VAL A 417 2.06 7.34 14.85
C VAL A 417 1.83 7.61 13.37
N PRO A 418 2.22 8.79 12.87
CA PRO A 418 2.24 9.06 11.43
C PRO A 418 3.34 8.23 10.76
N MET A 419 3.09 7.81 9.52
CA MET A 419 3.94 6.86 8.82
C MET A 419 4.17 7.27 7.37
N LEU A 420 5.39 7.01 6.87
CA LEU A 420 5.70 6.96 5.45
C LEU A 420 5.49 5.52 4.95
N LEU A 421 4.54 5.33 4.05
CA LEU A 421 4.33 4.05 3.38
C LEU A 421 5.42 3.86 2.31
N PRO A 422 6.21 2.77 2.33
CA PRO A 422 7.26 2.55 1.33
C PRO A 422 6.73 2.01 -0.01
N ALA A 423 5.42 1.82 -0.13
CA ALA A 423 4.69 1.48 -1.35
C ALA A 423 4.06 2.72 -1.99
N SER A 424 3.33 2.53 -3.09
CA SER A 424 2.48 3.52 -3.74
C SER A 424 1.08 2.92 -3.84
N THR A 425 0.06 3.72 -3.58
CA THR A 425 -1.35 3.33 -3.64
C THR A 425 -2.17 4.37 -4.40
N ASP A 426 -3.43 4.09 -4.60
CA ASP A 426 -4.40 5.02 -5.19
C ASP A 426 -4.58 6.33 -4.40
N ASN A 427 -4.19 6.35 -3.13
CA ASN A 427 -4.19 7.56 -2.30
C ASN A 427 -3.41 8.72 -2.91
N SER A 428 -2.35 8.43 -3.67
CA SER A 428 -1.48 9.41 -4.30
C SER A 428 -2.22 10.35 -5.25
N TYR A 429 -3.23 9.85 -5.97
CA TYR A 429 -4.01 10.64 -6.92
C TYR A 429 -4.82 11.75 -6.23
N PHE A 430 -5.43 11.45 -5.10
CA PHE A 430 -6.22 12.41 -4.33
C PHE A 430 -5.33 13.37 -3.56
N ARG A 431 -4.21 12.88 -3.01
CA ARG A 431 -3.22 13.70 -2.32
C ARG A 431 -2.59 14.73 -3.26
N ALA A 432 -2.39 14.37 -4.54
CA ALA A 432 -1.88 15.28 -5.57
C ALA A 432 -2.81 16.48 -5.83
N LEU A 433 -4.09 16.37 -5.50
CA LEU A 433 -5.06 17.47 -5.59
C LEU A 433 -5.11 18.36 -4.34
N GLY A 434 -4.26 18.10 -3.35
CA GLY A 434 -4.26 18.83 -2.08
C GLY A 434 -5.37 18.41 -1.11
N ILE A 435 -6.06 17.31 -1.38
CA ILE A 435 -7.05 16.73 -0.47
C ILE A 435 -6.31 16.05 0.67
N PRO A 436 -6.74 16.21 1.94
CA PRO A 436 -6.21 15.40 3.04
C PRO A 436 -6.45 13.90 2.78
N VAL A 437 -5.37 13.10 2.78
CA VAL A 437 -5.46 11.66 2.53
C VAL A 437 -4.67 10.88 3.57
N TYR A 438 -5.32 9.94 4.23
CA TYR A 438 -4.71 9.04 5.20
C TYR A 438 -4.88 7.60 4.77
N GLY A 439 -3.83 6.79 4.91
CA GLY A 439 -3.89 5.36 4.63
C GLY A 439 -3.97 4.55 5.91
N LEU A 440 -5.00 3.72 6.04
CA LEU A 440 -5.22 2.89 7.23
C LEU A 440 -5.95 1.59 6.90
N ASN A 441 -5.32 0.48 7.24
CA ASN A 441 -5.97 -0.82 7.44
C ASN A 441 -6.19 -0.98 8.95
N PRO A 442 -7.43 -0.82 9.47
CA PRO A 442 -7.68 -0.68 10.91
C PRO A 442 -7.66 -2.03 11.63
N MET A 443 -6.53 -2.74 11.54
CA MET A 443 -6.36 -4.08 12.09
C MET A 443 -4.92 -4.35 12.54
N ILE A 444 -4.73 -5.35 13.39
CA ILE A 444 -3.41 -5.82 13.81
C ILE A 444 -2.95 -6.91 12.85
N VAL A 445 -1.91 -6.61 12.07
CA VAL A 445 -1.43 -7.49 11.01
C VAL A 445 -0.26 -8.34 11.49
N SER A 446 -0.34 -9.64 11.24
CA SER A 446 0.75 -10.58 11.52
C SER A 446 1.79 -10.62 10.39
N PRO A 447 3.04 -11.06 10.66
CA PRO A 447 4.04 -11.26 9.62
C PRO A 447 3.60 -12.19 8.49
N ASP A 448 2.78 -13.21 8.82
CA ASP A 448 2.31 -14.18 7.83
C ASP A 448 1.23 -13.57 6.94
N GLN A 449 0.35 -12.70 7.46
CA GLN A 449 -0.58 -11.93 6.62
C GLN A 449 0.19 -11.05 5.62
N LEU A 450 1.20 -10.32 6.11
CA LEU A 450 2.01 -9.47 5.23
C LEU A 450 2.74 -10.25 4.14
N LYS A 451 3.28 -11.44 4.45
CA LYS A 451 3.97 -12.30 3.46
C LYS A 451 3.00 -12.86 2.41
N ALA A 452 1.73 -13.03 2.77
CA ALA A 452 0.71 -13.59 1.89
C ALA A 452 0.18 -12.58 0.86
N ILE A 453 0.33 -11.26 1.10
CA ILE A 453 -0.03 -10.22 0.13
C ILE A 453 0.72 -10.46 -1.18
N HIS A 454 0.00 -10.51 -2.32
CA HIS A 454 0.52 -10.82 -3.65
C HIS A 454 1.24 -12.19 -3.76
N SER A 455 1.12 -13.04 -2.72
CA SER A 455 1.66 -14.40 -2.70
C SER A 455 0.54 -15.43 -2.57
N TYR A 456 0.85 -16.64 -2.14
CA TYR A 456 -0.12 -17.68 -1.85
C TYR A 456 -0.67 -17.57 -0.43
N ASP A 457 -1.82 -18.18 -0.18
CA ASP A 457 -2.43 -18.30 1.13
C ASP A 457 -2.76 -16.96 1.79
N GLU A 458 -3.22 -16.00 0.99
CA GLU A 458 -3.71 -14.72 1.50
C GLU A 458 -4.96 -14.92 2.36
N PHE A 459 -5.02 -14.21 3.48
CA PHE A 459 -6.13 -14.31 4.43
C PHE A 459 -6.31 -13.03 5.25
N ILE A 460 -7.52 -12.87 5.78
CA ILE A 460 -7.85 -11.93 6.84
C ILE A 460 -8.52 -12.67 8.00
N LYS A 461 -8.25 -12.26 9.24
CA LYS A 461 -8.90 -12.87 10.43
C LYS A 461 -10.31 -12.30 10.59
N PHE A 462 -11.24 -13.11 11.12
CA PHE A 462 -12.59 -12.64 11.41
C PHE A 462 -12.60 -11.45 12.35
N VAL A 463 -11.80 -11.51 13.40
CA VAL A 463 -11.68 -10.44 14.39
C VAL A 463 -11.15 -9.14 13.81
N ASP A 464 -10.31 -9.20 12.76
CA ASP A 464 -9.77 -8.02 12.10
C ASP A 464 -10.87 -7.29 11.30
N VAL A 465 -11.80 -8.06 10.68
CA VAL A 465 -12.96 -7.50 9.98
C VAL A 465 -13.89 -6.78 10.96
N ASP A 466 -14.29 -7.45 12.04
CA ASP A 466 -15.25 -6.92 13.00
C ASP A 466 -14.69 -5.68 13.73
N ARG A 467 -13.45 -5.74 14.24
CA ARG A 467 -12.82 -4.59 14.89
C ARG A 467 -12.54 -3.44 13.93
N GLY A 468 -12.19 -3.74 12.67
CA GLY A 468 -11.99 -2.71 11.67
C GLY A 468 -13.26 -1.91 11.41
N ILE A 469 -14.44 -2.56 11.42
CA ILE A 469 -15.74 -1.90 11.34
C ILE A 469 -15.93 -0.97 12.54
N ASP A 470 -15.68 -1.45 13.77
CA ASP A 470 -15.83 -0.65 14.99
C ASP A 470 -14.94 0.59 14.96
N VAL A 471 -13.70 0.48 14.49
CA VAL A 471 -12.79 1.63 14.33
C VAL A 471 -13.39 2.69 13.40
N PHE A 472 -13.88 2.33 12.21
CA PHE A 472 -14.44 3.33 11.30
C PHE A 472 -15.79 3.86 11.77
N VAL A 473 -16.59 3.07 12.48
CA VAL A 473 -17.79 3.56 13.16
C VAL A 473 -17.44 4.60 14.23
N SER A 474 -16.42 4.31 15.06
CA SER A 474 -15.93 5.25 16.08
C SER A 474 -15.36 6.51 15.46
N PHE A 475 -14.63 6.40 14.34
CA PHE A 475 -14.12 7.54 13.58
C PHE A 475 -15.27 8.43 13.04
N ILE A 476 -16.29 7.85 12.40
CA ILE A 476 -17.43 8.62 11.87
C ILE A 476 -18.20 9.30 13.01
N LYS A 477 -18.41 8.61 14.14
CA LYS A 477 -19.05 9.21 15.33
C LYS A 477 -18.26 10.38 15.89
N ALA A 478 -16.94 10.23 16.02
CA ALA A 478 -16.06 11.32 16.48
C ALA A 478 -16.06 12.54 15.53
N ALA A 479 -16.29 12.32 14.24
CA ALA A 479 -16.41 13.40 13.25
C ALA A 479 -17.78 14.13 13.34
N LEU A 480 -18.77 13.59 14.07
CA LEU A 480 -20.08 14.23 14.31
C LEU A 480 -20.07 15.14 15.56
N GLU A 481 -19.09 14.99 16.45
CA GLU A 481 -18.88 15.78 17.66
C GLU A 481 -18.05 17.06 17.38
#